data_a1a502365e8b6e33bf0cc45582040688
#
_entry.id   a1a502365e8b6e33bf0cc45582040688
#
_cell.length_a   1.000
_cell.length_b   1.000
_cell.length_c   1.000
_cell.angle_alpha   90.00
_cell.angle_beta   90.00
_cell.angle_gamma   90.00
#
_symmetry.space_group_name_H-M   'P 1'
#
loop_
_entity.id
_entity.type
_entity.pdbx_description
1 polymer ?
#
loop_
_entity_poly.entity_id
_entity_poly.type
_entity_poly.pdbx_seq_one_letter_code
_entity_poly.pdbx_strand_id
1 'polypeptide(L)'
;MGSEMCIRDSLWKCIENRGESNKRTLAGNICESNELIDENNWFFNNILVDLVNQYASSFINLGNTVPTSCRHSYVLDTMWVNFQKQNEFNPVHNHSGVYSFVVWMKIPTTSSEQNSNPIARDSNLPCIGNFAFQYQNIVGDIKSFYYEMSPEMEGGMVLFPSKLMHAVYPFFNCQEERISISGNISLDTSNALF
;
A
#
# COMPACT_ATOMS: atom_id res chain seq x y z
N MET A 1 -21.13 5.88 -10.22
CA MET A 1 -21.21 6.52 -8.89
C MET A 1 -21.62 5.57 -7.77
N GLY A 2 -22.39 4.48 -7.99
CA GLY A 2 -22.79 3.56 -6.91
C GLY A 2 -21.73 2.57 -6.43
N SER A 3 -20.75 2.19 -7.27
CA SER A 3 -19.74 1.17 -6.91
C SER A 3 -18.61 1.71 -6.03
N GLU A 4 -18.09 2.90 -6.31
CA GLU A 4 -16.96 3.47 -5.54
C GLU A 4 -17.35 3.82 -4.09
N MET A 5 -18.55 4.35 -3.89
CA MET A 5 -19.07 4.63 -2.55
C MET A 5 -19.25 3.34 -1.73
N CYS A 6 -19.72 2.26 -2.35
CA CYS A 6 -19.83 0.94 -1.70
C CYS A 6 -18.48 0.35 -1.27
N ILE A 7 -17.44 0.47 -2.11
CA ILE A 7 -16.10 -0.06 -1.80
C ILE A 7 -15.51 0.69 -0.59
N ARG A 8 -15.50 2.02 -0.64
CA ARG A 8 -14.95 2.86 0.44
C ARG A 8 -15.68 2.61 1.76
N ASP A 9 -17.01 2.53 1.75
CA ASP A 9 -17.81 2.25 2.93
C ASP A 9 -17.54 0.86 3.51
N SER A 10 -17.36 -0.15 2.66
CA SER A 10 -16.98 -1.50 3.08
C SER A 10 -15.62 -1.53 3.74
N LEU A 11 -14.64 -0.81 3.19
CA LEU A 11 -13.30 -0.71 3.78
C LEU A 11 -13.32 0.05 5.13
N TRP A 12 -14.13 1.10 5.27
CA TRP A 12 -14.31 1.77 6.58
C TRP A 12 -14.92 0.83 7.63
N LYS A 13 -15.88 -0.01 7.27
CA LYS A 13 -16.41 -1.05 8.17
C LYS A 13 -15.33 -2.07 8.59
N CYS A 14 -14.46 -2.46 7.67
CA CYS A 14 -13.31 -3.30 8.04
C CYS A 14 -12.41 -2.60 9.06
N ILE A 15 -12.14 -1.29 8.89
CA ILE A 15 -11.33 -0.50 9.84
C ILE A 15 -12.01 -0.42 11.21
N GLU A 16 -13.32 -0.24 11.26
CA GLU A 16 -14.10 -0.21 12.54
C GLU A 16 -13.99 -1.55 13.28
N ASN A 17 -13.94 -2.67 12.56
CA ASN A 17 -13.85 -4.03 13.09
C ASN A 17 -12.41 -4.58 13.09
N ARG A 18 -11.40 -3.69 13.07
CA ARG A 18 -9.99 -4.11 13.00
C ARG A 18 -9.58 -5.05 14.12
N GLY A 19 -8.67 -5.95 13.79
CA GLY A 19 -8.12 -6.92 14.71
C GLY A 19 -7.01 -6.37 15.62
N GLU A 20 -6.17 -7.27 16.07
CA GLU A 20 -5.05 -6.96 16.97
C GLU A 20 -3.96 -6.13 16.27
N SER A 21 -3.03 -5.61 17.09
CA SER A 21 -1.89 -4.86 16.58
C SER A 21 -0.98 -5.73 15.73
N ASN A 22 -0.75 -5.30 14.49
CA ASN A 22 0.16 -5.96 13.54
C ASN A 22 1.54 -5.28 13.44
N LYS A 23 1.81 -4.32 14.29
CA LYS A 23 3.02 -3.48 14.26
C LYS A 23 4.33 -4.27 14.22
N ARG A 24 4.40 -5.41 14.92
CA ARG A 24 5.65 -6.20 15.03
C ARG A 24 6.09 -6.87 13.73
N THR A 25 5.17 -7.05 12.79
CA THR A 25 5.44 -7.68 11.50
C THR A 25 5.71 -6.69 10.38
N LEU A 26 5.53 -5.39 10.66
CA LEU A 26 5.61 -4.31 9.67
C LEU A 26 6.87 -3.47 9.83
N ALA A 27 7.39 -2.95 8.72
CA ALA A 27 8.58 -2.10 8.69
C ALA A 27 8.32 -0.67 9.22
N GLY A 28 7.05 -0.27 9.33
CA GLY A 28 6.66 1.10 9.67
C GLY A 28 7.08 1.55 11.07
N ASN A 29 7.61 2.76 11.17
CA ASN A 29 7.79 3.47 12.42
C ASN A 29 6.51 4.26 12.71
N ILE A 30 5.42 3.54 12.88
CA ILE A 30 4.04 4.00 13.10
C ILE A 30 3.56 3.42 14.41
N CYS A 31 2.92 4.24 15.24
CA CYS A 31 2.48 3.81 16.57
C CYS A 31 1.32 2.81 16.51
N GLU A 32 0.42 2.97 15.56
CA GLU A 32 -0.79 2.15 15.46
C GLU A 32 -0.93 1.53 14.06
N SER A 33 -0.87 0.20 14.03
CA SER A 33 -1.16 -0.63 12.85
C SER A 33 -1.92 -1.87 13.31
N ASN A 34 -3.03 -2.18 12.66
CA ASN A 34 -3.90 -3.29 13.05
C ASN A 34 -4.18 -4.20 11.86
N GLU A 35 -4.32 -5.49 12.14
CA GLU A 35 -4.79 -6.46 11.16
C GLU A 35 -6.22 -6.15 10.71
N LEU A 36 -6.49 -6.39 9.43
CA LEU A 36 -7.82 -6.35 8.86
C LEU A 36 -8.20 -7.72 8.30
N ILE A 37 -9.45 -8.07 8.45
CA ILE A 37 -10.02 -9.28 7.88
C ILE A 37 -10.92 -8.90 6.71
N ASP A 38 -10.66 -9.46 5.55
CA ASP A 38 -11.54 -9.37 4.39
C ASP A 38 -12.67 -10.42 4.55
N GLU A 39 -13.77 -10.00 5.16
CA GLU A 39 -14.90 -10.90 5.42
C GLU A 39 -15.41 -11.54 4.12
N ASN A 40 -15.48 -12.87 4.12
CA ASN A 40 -15.89 -13.68 2.97
C ASN A 40 -15.06 -13.45 1.70
N ASN A 41 -13.83 -12.96 1.82
CA ASN A 41 -12.97 -12.57 0.70
C ASN A 41 -13.66 -11.59 -0.27
N TRP A 42 -14.50 -10.70 0.26
CA TRP A 42 -15.32 -9.82 -0.57
C TRP A 42 -14.46 -8.82 -1.36
N PHE A 43 -13.52 -8.14 -0.69
CA PHE A 43 -12.65 -7.16 -1.32
C PHE A 43 -11.71 -7.83 -2.33
N PHE A 44 -11.15 -8.99 -1.96
CA PHE A 44 -10.32 -9.77 -2.86
C PHE A 44 -11.08 -10.17 -4.12
N ASN A 45 -12.25 -10.81 -3.98
CA ASN A 45 -12.99 -11.36 -5.10
C ASN A 45 -13.62 -10.30 -6.02
N ASN A 46 -14.01 -9.15 -5.48
CA ASN A 46 -14.73 -8.13 -6.24
C ASN A 46 -13.83 -7.01 -6.78
N ILE A 47 -12.63 -6.84 -6.21
CA ILE A 47 -11.73 -5.73 -6.56
C ILE A 47 -10.34 -6.22 -6.94
N LEU A 48 -9.66 -6.95 -6.04
CA LEU A 48 -8.24 -7.26 -6.22
C LEU A 48 -7.99 -8.27 -7.34
N VAL A 49 -8.85 -9.26 -7.51
CA VAL A 49 -8.73 -10.27 -8.59
C VAL A 49 -8.70 -9.61 -9.96
N ASP A 50 -9.61 -8.68 -10.21
CA ASP A 50 -9.68 -7.98 -11.50
C ASP A 50 -8.44 -7.13 -11.75
N LEU A 51 -7.95 -6.44 -10.72
CA LEU A 51 -6.73 -5.63 -10.82
C LEU A 51 -5.48 -6.50 -11.07
N VAL A 52 -5.36 -7.64 -10.40
CA VAL A 52 -4.28 -8.61 -10.64
C VAL A 52 -4.33 -9.13 -12.08
N ASN A 53 -5.51 -9.48 -12.58
CA ASN A 53 -5.70 -9.95 -13.96
C ASN A 53 -5.37 -8.85 -14.97
N GLN A 54 -5.78 -7.61 -14.74
CA GLN A 54 -5.43 -6.46 -15.58
C GLN A 54 -3.91 -6.22 -15.59
N TYR A 55 -3.27 -6.26 -14.43
CA TYR A 55 -1.82 -6.13 -14.33
C TYR A 55 -1.11 -7.24 -15.13
N ALA A 56 -1.50 -8.50 -14.90
CA ALA A 56 -0.93 -9.66 -15.55
C ALA A 56 -1.09 -9.64 -17.09
N SER A 57 -2.19 -9.11 -17.59
CA SER A 57 -2.45 -8.97 -19.03
C SER A 57 -1.72 -7.78 -19.67
N SER A 58 -1.52 -6.69 -18.92
CA SER A 58 -0.93 -5.45 -19.43
C SER A 58 0.60 -5.44 -19.37
N PHE A 59 1.17 -6.20 -18.46
CA PHE A 59 2.63 -6.25 -18.22
C PHE A 59 3.14 -7.70 -18.26
N ILE A 60 3.29 -8.31 -17.08
CA ILE A 60 3.74 -9.68 -16.91
C ILE A 60 2.96 -10.34 -15.78
N ASN A 61 2.61 -11.60 -15.94
CA ASN A 61 2.07 -12.38 -14.84
C ASN A 61 3.20 -12.80 -13.90
N LEU A 62 3.38 -12.05 -12.81
CA LEU A 62 4.46 -12.26 -11.85
C LEU A 62 4.33 -13.60 -11.11
N GLY A 63 3.14 -14.15 -10.94
CA GLY A 63 2.96 -15.49 -10.37
C GLY A 63 3.65 -16.58 -11.18
N ASN A 64 3.74 -16.42 -12.50
CA ASN A 64 4.46 -17.36 -13.35
C ASN A 64 5.99 -17.29 -13.18
N THR A 65 6.53 -16.28 -12.54
CA THR A 65 7.96 -16.15 -12.24
C THR A 65 8.35 -16.85 -10.94
N VAL A 66 7.38 -17.22 -10.11
CA VAL A 66 7.61 -17.96 -8.88
C VAL A 66 7.82 -19.43 -9.24
N PRO A 67 8.95 -20.07 -8.87
CA PRO A 67 9.22 -21.47 -9.19
C PRO A 67 8.27 -22.39 -8.43
N THR A 68 7.27 -22.92 -9.10
CA THR A 68 6.30 -23.88 -8.57
C THR A 68 6.13 -25.05 -9.53
N SER A 69 5.73 -26.22 -9.03
CA SER A 69 5.49 -27.40 -9.86
C SER A 69 4.18 -27.37 -10.67
N CYS A 70 3.27 -26.47 -10.31
CA CYS A 70 1.96 -26.31 -10.95
C CYS A 70 1.49 -24.85 -10.91
N ARG A 71 0.41 -24.56 -11.60
CA ARG A 71 -0.24 -23.23 -11.52
C ARG A 71 -1.03 -23.12 -10.22
N HIS A 72 -0.93 -21.99 -9.57
CA HIS A 72 -1.67 -21.63 -8.36
C HIS A 72 -2.56 -20.42 -8.64
N SER A 73 -3.70 -20.36 -7.97
CA SER A 73 -4.53 -19.16 -7.87
C SER A 73 -3.87 -18.11 -6.97
N TYR A 74 -4.35 -16.89 -7.03
CA TYR A 74 -3.98 -15.85 -6.08
C TYR A 74 -4.89 -15.86 -4.88
N VAL A 75 -4.35 -15.46 -3.72
CA VAL A 75 -5.09 -15.24 -2.47
C VAL A 75 -4.64 -13.94 -1.80
N LEU A 76 -5.54 -13.29 -1.10
CA LEU A 76 -5.19 -12.21 -0.17
C LEU A 76 -4.57 -12.86 1.08
N ASP A 77 -3.27 -12.70 1.23
CA ASP A 77 -2.48 -13.33 2.29
C ASP A 77 -2.57 -12.52 3.60
N THR A 78 -2.37 -11.21 3.50
CA THR A 78 -2.41 -10.29 4.63
C THR A 78 -3.05 -8.96 4.24
N MET A 79 -3.79 -8.35 5.17
CA MET A 79 -4.32 -7.00 5.03
C MET A 79 -4.24 -6.29 6.38
N TRP A 80 -3.87 -5.02 6.38
CA TRP A 80 -3.76 -4.21 7.60
C TRP A 80 -4.07 -2.74 7.34
N VAL A 81 -4.42 -2.02 8.41
CA VAL A 81 -4.58 -0.56 8.41
C VAL A 81 -3.46 0.10 9.19
N ASN A 82 -2.95 1.21 8.68
CA ASN A 82 -2.00 2.11 9.36
C ASN A 82 -2.69 3.42 9.72
N PHE A 83 -2.52 3.86 10.97
CA PHE A 83 -2.91 5.18 11.48
C PHE A 83 -1.63 5.98 11.70
N GLN A 84 -1.12 6.60 10.65
CA GLN A 84 0.12 7.36 10.68
C GLN A 84 -0.12 8.76 11.24
N LYS A 85 0.55 9.08 12.33
CA LYS A 85 0.62 10.44 12.91
C LYS A 85 1.73 11.25 12.27
N GLN A 86 1.72 12.57 12.51
CA GLN A 86 2.85 13.42 12.11
C GLN A 86 4.18 12.88 12.68
N ASN A 87 5.27 13.06 11.94
CA ASN A 87 6.63 12.57 12.23
C ASN A 87 6.82 11.05 12.10
N GLU A 88 5.78 10.27 11.94
CA GLU A 88 5.85 8.84 11.70
C GLU A 88 6.10 8.55 10.22
N PHE A 89 6.71 7.41 9.90
CA PHE A 89 7.11 7.08 8.54
C PHE A 89 7.25 5.57 8.33
N ASN A 90 7.23 5.13 7.07
CA ASN A 90 7.73 3.82 6.69
C ASN A 90 9.06 3.99 5.96
N PRO A 91 10.16 3.39 6.45
CA PRO A 91 11.43 3.40 5.74
C PRO A 91 11.31 2.70 4.39
N VAL A 92 12.35 2.79 3.56
CA VAL A 92 12.41 2.04 2.30
C VAL A 92 12.36 0.55 2.60
N HIS A 93 11.36 -0.14 2.05
CA HIS A 93 11.13 -1.58 2.25
C HIS A 93 10.41 -2.20 1.06
N ASN A 94 10.27 -3.51 1.08
CA ASN A 94 9.41 -4.28 0.19
C ASN A 94 8.60 -5.30 1.01
N HIS A 95 7.76 -6.07 0.33
CA HIS A 95 6.90 -7.06 0.96
C HIS A 95 7.20 -8.50 0.50
N SER A 96 6.64 -9.46 1.23
CA SER A 96 6.44 -10.84 0.78
C SER A 96 5.31 -10.92 -0.25
N GLY A 97 5.11 -12.11 -0.84
CA GLY A 97 4.05 -12.33 -1.83
C GLY A 97 4.45 -11.94 -3.25
N VAL A 98 3.46 -11.86 -4.12
CA VAL A 98 3.60 -11.56 -5.56
C VAL A 98 3.25 -10.11 -5.84
N TYR A 99 2.09 -9.66 -5.37
CA TYR A 99 1.64 -8.28 -5.46
C TYR A 99 1.37 -7.71 -4.07
N SER A 100 1.47 -6.40 -3.97
CA SER A 100 1.02 -5.62 -2.82
C SER A 100 0.14 -4.48 -3.31
N PHE A 101 -0.67 -3.96 -2.40
CA PHE A 101 -1.49 -2.79 -2.68
C PHE A 101 -1.50 -1.83 -1.49
N VAL A 102 -1.84 -0.58 -1.77
CA VAL A 102 -2.21 0.41 -0.77
C VAL A 102 -3.45 1.17 -1.24
N VAL A 103 -4.40 1.37 -0.31
CA VAL A 103 -5.58 2.23 -0.48
C VAL A 103 -5.47 3.39 0.50
N TRP A 104 -5.58 4.62 0.01
CA TRP A 104 -5.56 5.80 0.88
C TRP A 104 -6.97 6.15 1.33
N MET A 105 -7.24 5.92 2.61
CA MET A 105 -8.56 6.15 3.21
C MET A 105 -8.74 7.59 3.70
N LYS A 106 -7.65 8.20 4.22
CA LYS A 106 -7.60 9.58 4.69
C LYS A 106 -6.21 10.16 4.47
N ILE A 107 -6.15 11.37 3.93
CA ILE A 107 -4.91 12.13 3.71
C ILE A 107 -5.11 13.54 4.27
N PRO A 108 -4.56 13.88 5.46
CA PRO A 108 -4.90 15.11 6.17
C PRO A 108 -4.15 16.36 5.68
N THR A 109 -3.18 16.20 4.78
CA THR A 109 -2.33 17.31 4.29
C THR A 109 -2.14 17.23 2.79
N THR A 110 -1.81 18.37 2.17
CA THR A 110 -1.39 18.42 0.77
C THR A 110 0.13 18.44 0.64
N SER A 111 0.65 17.92 -0.46
CA SER A 111 2.09 18.00 -0.79
C SER A 111 2.58 19.45 -0.83
N SER A 112 1.75 20.39 -1.33
CA SER A 112 2.06 21.83 -1.36
C SER A 112 2.25 22.42 0.03
N GLU A 113 1.35 22.11 0.99
CA GLU A 113 1.49 22.53 2.39
C GLU A 113 2.76 22.00 3.01
N GLN A 114 3.03 20.71 2.80
CA GLN A 114 4.22 20.07 3.34
C GLN A 114 5.50 20.66 2.76
N ASN A 115 5.56 20.92 1.45
CA ASN A 115 6.73 21.54 0.81
C ASN A 115 6.97 22.99 1.24
N SER A 116 5.96 23.68 1.77
CA SER A 116 6.12 25.01 2.35
C SER A 116 6.75 25.02 3.75
N ASN A 117 6.84 23.83 4.39
CA ASN A 117 7.48 23.68 5.69
C ASN A 117 8.95 24.12 5.62
N PRO A 118 9.47 24.83 6.64
CA PRO A 118 10.88 25.28 6.65
C PRO A 118 11.92 24.18 6.45
N ILE A 119 11.63 22.93 6.84
CA ILE A 119 12.55 21.80 6.64
C ILE A 119 12.59 21.29 5.19
N ALA A 120 11.58 21.58 4.38
CA ALA A 120 11.51 21.18 2.98
C ALA A 120 11.72 22.33 2.01
N ARG A 121 11.50 23.58 2.49
CA ARG A 121 11.67 24.78 1.67
C ARG A 121 13.10 24.85 1.14
N ASP A 122 13.22 25.15 -0.13
CA ASP A 122 14.50 25.25 -0.83
C ASP A 122 15.28 23.92 -0.95
N SER A 123 14.65 22.78 -0.61
CA SER A 123 15.21 21.46 -0.90
C SER A 123 15.15 21.19 -2.41
N ASN A 124 16.23 20.64 -2.96
CA ASN A 124 16.24 20.17 -4.36
C ASN A 124 15.48 18.84 -4.55
N LEU A 125 15.06 18.21 -3.46
CA LEU A 125 14.28 16.96 -3.46
C LEU A 125 13.22 16.98 -2.34
N PRO A 126 12.16 17.78 -2.47
CA PRO A 126 11.10 17.83 -1.46
C PRO A 126 10.30 16.52 -1.50
N CYS A 127 10.35 15.74 -0.42
CA CYS A 127 9.71 14.43 -0.36
C CYS A 127 8.78 14.26 0.84
N ILE A 128 8.75 15.22 1.76
CA ILE A 128 7.95 15.10 2.98
C ILE A 128 6.45 14.99 2.66
N GLY A 129 5.77 14.17 3.44
CA GLY A 129 4.36 13.88 3.25
C GLY A 129 4.04 12.92 2.10
N ASN A 130 4.99 12.56 1.24
CA ASN A 130 4.74 11.76 0.04
C ASN A 130 4.89 10.25 0.26
N PHE A 131 4.25 9.48 -0.61
CA PHE A 131 4.56 8.09 -0.87
C PHE A 131 5.52 8.01 -2.05
N ALA A 132 6.49 7.10 -2.04
CA ALA A 132 7.43 6.95 -3.15
C ALA A 132 7.75 5.50 -3.47
N PHE A 133 7.81 5.18 -4.76
CA PHE A 133 8.49 3.99 -5.26
C PHE A 133 9.96 4.30 -5.53
N GLN A 134 10.83 3.31 -5.26
CA GLN A 134 12.25 3.39 -5.59
C GLN A 134 12.66 2.17 -6.42
N TYR A 135 13.43 2.40 -7.47
CA TYR A 135 13.91 1.35 -8.36
C TYR A 135 15.27 1.71 -8.97
N GLN A 136 16.01 0.68 -9.31
CA GLN A 136 17.27 0.85 -10.04
C GLN A 136 16.99 0.81 -11.54
N ASN A 137 17.49 1.79 -12.28
CA ASN A 137 17.41 1.77 -13.74
C ASN A 137 18.50 0.87 -14.35
N ILE A 138 18.47 0.70 -15.68
CA ILE A 138 19.39 -0.20 -16.40
C ILE A 138 20.88 0.19 -16.34
N VAL A 139 21.20 1.43 -15.95
CA VAL A 139 22.57 1.91 -15.76
C VAL A 139 23.00 1.90 -14.29
N GLY A 140 22.21 1.35 -13.41
CA GLY A 140 22.52 1.21 -11.99
C GLY A 140 22.15 2.41 -11.10
N ASP A 141 21.53 3.44 -11.66
CA ASP A 141 21.15 4.64 -10.95
C ASP A 141 19.83 4.42 -10.18
N ILE A 142 19.78 4.86 -8.92
CA ILE A 142 18.56 4.78 -8.09
C ILE A 142 17.62 5.93 -8.45
N LYS A 143 16.42 5.58 -8.84
CA LYS A 143 15.34 6.52 -9.17
C LYS A 143 14.22 6.43 -8.14
N SER A 144 13.59 7.57 -7.87
CA SER A 144 12.38 7.65 -7.05
C SER A 144 11.24 8.25 -7.87
N PHE A 145 10.07 7.66 -7.74
CA PHE A 145 8.82 8.20 -8.26
C PHE A 145 7.93 8.57 -7.07
N TYR A 146 7.61 9.84 -6.94
CA TYR A 146 6.82 10.37 -5.82
C TYR A 146 5.36 10.53 -6.20
N TYR A 147 4.47 10.06 -5.33
CA TYR A 147 3.07 10.43 -5.34
C TYR A 147 2.90 11.65 -4.43
N GLU A 148 2.56 12.77 -5.02
CA GLU A 148 2.26 14.02 -4.31
C GLU A 148 0.93 13.86 -3.59
N MET A 149 1.00 13.51 -2.31
CA MET A 149 -0.17 13.18 -1.52
C MET A 149 -1.06 14.39 -1.28
N SER A 150 -2.36 14.18 -1.46
CA SER A 150 -3.39 15.19 -1.19
C SER A 150 -4.74 14.52 -0.89
N PRO A 151 -5.70 15.21 -0.25
CA PRO A 151 -7.03 14.68 0.03
C PRO A 151 -7.80 14.21 -1.21
N GLU A 152 -7.52 14.76 -2.40
CA GLU A 152 -8.13 14.35 -3.66
C GLU A 152 -7.77 12.91 -4.06
N MET A 153 -6.72 12.34 -3.48
CA MET A 153 -6.32 10.96 -3.70
C MET A 153 -7.04 9.97 -2.77
N GLU A 154 -7.86 10.44 -1.84
CA GLU A 154 -8.62 9.55 -0.95
C GLU A 154 -9.57 8.64 -1.74
N GLY A 155 -9.57 7.35 -1.40
CA GLY A 155 -10.25 6.30 -2.15
C GLY A 155 -9.40 5.75 -3.31
N GLY A 156 -8.30 6.40 -3.67
CA GLY A 156 -7.35 5.89 -4.66
C GLY A 156 -6.58 4.68 -4.15
N MET A 157 -6.21 3.80 -5.09
CA MET A 157 -5.43 2.59 -4.81
C MET A 157 -4.32 2.41 -5.83
N VAL A 158 -3.19 1.88 -5.38
CA VAL A 158 -2.13 1.36 -6.26
C VAL A 158 -1.90 -0.12 -5.97
N LEU A 159 -1.80 -0.92 -7.05
CA LEU A 159 -1.36 -2.31 -7.04
C LEU A 159 0.02 -2.38 -7.69
N PHE A 160 0.96 -3.08 -7.05
CA PHE A 160 2.34 -3.13 -7.51
C PHE A 160 3.02 -4.46 -7.16
N PRO A 161 4.13 -4.82 -7.84
CA PRO A 161 4.93 -6.00 -7.46
C PRO A 161 5.42 -5.89 -6.02
N SER A 162 5.21 -6.92 -5.20
CA SER A 162 5.61 -6.90 -3.78
C SER A 162 7.08 -6.58 -3.54
N LYS A 163 7.95 -6.91 -4.52
CA LYS A 163 9.39 -6.64 -4.45
C LYS A 163 9.79 -5.22 -4.83
N LEU A 164 8.85 -4.40 -5.32
CA LEU A 164 9.15 -3.00 -5.62
C LEU A 164 9.36 -2.23 -4.32
N MET A 165 10.56 -1.65 -4.19
CA MET A 165 10.93 -0.87 -3.01
C MET A 165 10.08 0.39 -2.93
N HIS A 166 9.60 0.71 -1.74
CA HIS A 166 8.79 1.90 -1.51
C HIS A 166 8.96 2.45 -0.10
N ALA A 167 8.58 3.70 0.09
CA ALA A 167 8.67 4.41 1.35
C ALA A 167 7.45 5.33 1.55
N VAL A 168 7.12 5.60 2.80
CA VAL A 168 6.13 6.62 3.19
C VAL A 168 6.84 7.65 4.04
N TYR A 169 6.98 8.86 3.49
CA TYR A 169 7.65 9.95 4.18
C TYR A 169 6.77 10.57 5.27
N PRO A 170 7.38 11.07 6.36
CA PRO A 170 6.64 11.72 7.41
C PRO A 170 6.01 13.02 6.91
N PHE A 171 4.86 13.37 7.46
CA PHE A 171 4.27 14.69 7.35
C PHE A 171 4.36 15.44 8.69
N PHE A 172 4.20 16.74 8.65
CA PHE A 172 4.45 17.63 9.80
C PHE A 172 3.32 18.64 9.97
N ASN A 173 3.24 19.21 11.18
CA ASN A 173 2.32 20.30 11.53
C ASN A 173 0.83 19.98 11.32
N CYS A 174 0.45 18.72 11.44
CA CYS A 174 -0.95 18.28 11.38
C CYS A 174 -1.20 17.23 12.48
N GLN A 175 -2.25 17.44 13.27
CA GLN A 175 -2.63 16.52 14.35
C GLN A 175 -3.53 15.38 13.88
N GLU A 176 -4.06 15.47 12.67
CA GLU A 176 -4.90 14.43 12.10
C GLU A 176 -4.04 13.29 11.56
N GLU A 177 -4.59 12.08 11.57
CA GLU A 177 -3.91 10.89 11.09
C GLU A 177 -4.10 10.70 9.59
N ARG A 178 -3.06 10.25 8.91
CA ARG A 178 -3.17 9.62 7.61
C ARG A 178 -3.58 8.16 7.81
N ILE A 179 -4.64 7.73 7.13
CA ILE A 179 -5.13 6.35 7.24
C ILE A 179 -4.96 5.67 5.89
N SER A 180 -4.29 4.53 5.89
CA SER A 180 -4.11 3.69 4.70
C SER A 180 -4.34 2.22 5.01
N ILE A 181 -4.96 1.51 4.07
CA ILE A 181 -5.06 0.05 4.07
C ILE A 181 -4.00 -0.48 3.13
N SER A 182 -3.27 -1.48 3.57
CA SER A 182 -2.29 -2.19 2.73
C SER A 182 -2.48 -3.69 2.84
N GLY A 183 -1.98 -4.44 1.85
CA GLY A 183 -2.02 -5.89 1.90
C GLY A 183 -1.12 -6.53 0.88
N ASN A 184 -0.98 -7.85 1.02
CA ASN A 184 -0.16 -8.70 0.17
C ASN A 184 -1.01 -9.79 -0.48
N ILE A 185 -0.75 -10.02 -1.75
CA ILE A 185 -1.38 -11.08 -2.55
C ILE A 185 -0.30 -12.11 -2.86
N SER A 186 -0.56 -13.35 -2.46
CA SER A 186 0.34 -14.50 -2.65
C SER A 186 -0.26 -15.53 -3.59
N LEU A 187 0.52 -16.54 -3.96
CA LEU A 187 -0.01 -17.74 -4.60
C LEU A 187 -0.63 -18.66 -3.53
N ASP A 188 -1.79 -19.21 -3.82
CA ASP A 188 -2.42 -20.23 -2.97
C ASP A 188 -1.63 -21.54 -3.07
N THR A 189 -0.88 -21.85 -2.04
CA THR A 189 -0.11 -23.09 -1.93
C THR A 189 -0.78 -24.10 -0.99
N SER A 190 -2.00 -23.88 -0.56
CA SER A 190 -2.71 -24.76 0.40
C SER A 190 -2.89 -26.20 -0.10
N ASN A 191 -2.91 -26.39 -1.42
CA ASN A 191 -3.01 -27.71 -2.06
C ASN A 191 -1.66 -28.24 -2.58
N ALA A 192 -0.53 -27.59 -2.28
CA ALA A 192 0.80 -28.11 -2.64
C ALA A 192 1.09 -29.35 -1.77
N LEU A 193 1.19 -30.52 -2.39
CA LEU A 193 1.66 -31.73 -1.72
C LEU A 193 3.18 -31.60 -1.55
N PHE A 194 3.64 -31.56 -0.32
CA PHE A 194 5.06 -31.66 0.04
C PHE A 194 5.44 -33.13 0.22
#